data_ae2cd7abb5bcffb559ba6a7a5bdf0d8a
#
_entry.id   ae2cd7abb5bcffb559ba6a7a5bdf0d8a
#
_cell.length_a   1.000
_cell.length_b   1.000
_cell.length_c   1.000
_cell.angle_alpha   90.00
_cell.angle_beta   90.00
_cell.angle_gamma   90.00
#
_symmetry.space_group_name_H-M   'P 1'
#
loop_
_entity.id
_entity.type
_entity.pdbx_description
1 polymer ?
#
loop_
_entity_poly.entity_id
_entity_poly.type
_entity_poly.pdbx_seq_one_letter_code
_entity_poly.pdbx_strand_id
1 'polypeptide(L)'
;MSKMKKTNIIIIITAAITGVVSVGCTYAATSYAISASKVGYSDNSSIGVDNVQAAIDGTCTKVDTRLSSLEKNKQNNITTTSSTITKNINGTFPSGCSNIYKYGNIVMYNCAFVPGSNVSANTAILTFPSGYRPVSATSVVIIASGTGTAYNANLSTSGVLSLANNTLESRWYQFSVMFIAA
;
A
#
# COMPACT_ATOMS: atom_id res chain seq x y z
N MET A 1 41.12 -18.71 36.81
CA MET A 1 40.76 -17.26 36.81
C MET A 1 39.48 -17.06 37.59
N SER A 2 39.55 -16.29 38.68
CA SER A 2 38.43 -16.11 39.61
C SER A 2 37.24 -15.47 38.92
N LYS A 3 36.01 -15.85 39.31
CA LYS A 3 34.74 -15.28 38.81
C LYS A 3 34.74 -13.74 38.86
N MET A 4 35.38 -13.15 39.83
CA MET A 4 35.54 -11.71 40.02
C MET A 4 36.29 -11.02 38.87
N LYS A 5 37.34 -11.65 38.31
CA LYS A 5 38.08 -11.05 37.17
C LYS A 5 37.27 -11.00 35.88
N LYS A 6 36.41 -12.01 35.65
CA LYS A 6 35.49 -12.02 34.45
C LYS A 6 34.42 -10.94 34.56
N THR A 7 33.84 -10.74 35.75
CA THR A 7 32.80 -9.72 35.97
C THR A 7 33.34 -8.30 35.75
N ASN A 8 34.57 -8.03 36.25
CA ASN A 8 35.18 -6.70 36.06
C ASN A 8 35.50 -6.40 34.56
N ILE A 9 35.92 -7.41 33.82
CA ILE A 9 36.17 -7.26 32.36
C ILE A 9 34.85 -6.99 31.60
N ILE A 10 33.76 -7.66 31.94
CA ILE A 10 32.45 -7.44 31.33
C ILE A 10 31.94 -6.04 31.63
N ILE A 11 32.06 -5.56 32.87
CA ILE A 11 31.65 -4.21 33.28
C ILE A 11 32.44 -3.14 32.50
N ILE A 12 33.75 -3.32 32.35
CA ILE A 12 34.59 -2.38 31.61
C ILE A 12 34.21 -2.35 30.11
N ILE A 13 33.94 -3.50 29.50
CA ILE A 13 33.51 -3.59 28.08
C ILE A 13 32.13 -2.98 27.92
N THR A 14 31.19 -3.25 28.83
CA THR A 14 29.84 -2.67 28.75
C THR A 14 29.87 -1.17 28.93
N ALA A 15 30.66 -0.64 29.85
CA ALA A 15 30.82 0.81 30.04
C ALA A 15 31.46 1.50 28.82
N ALA A 16 32.40 0.85 28.15
CA ALA A 16 33.01 1.35 26.93
C ALA A 16 32.01 1.39 25.77
N ILE A 17 31.17 0.36 25.62
CA ILE A 17 30.14 0.29 24.57
C ILE A 17 29.01 1.29 24.85
N THR A 18 28.56 1.42 26.09
CA THR A 18 27.48 2.38 26.44
C THR A 18 27.95 3.83 26.32
N GLY A 19 29.21 4.12 26.60
CA GLY A 19 29.79 5.45 26.40
C GLY A 19 29.89 5.89 24.95
N VAL A 20 30.05 4.94 24.02
CA VAL A 20 30.09 5.23 22.56
C VAL A 20 28.71 5.51 21.98
N VAL A 21 27.65 4.94 22.56
CA VAL A 21 26.27 5.10 22.07
C VAL A 21 25.58 6.34 22.63
N SER A 22 26.01 6.86 23.80
CA SER A 22 25.26 7.90 24.50
C SER A 22 25.80 9.32 24.40
N VAL A 23 26.99 9.53 23.85
CA VAL A 23 27.55 10.88 23.74
C VAL A 23 28.18 11.07 22.37
N GLY A 24 27.56 11.91 21.57
CA GLY A 24 28.15 12.41 20.34
C GLY A 24 29.57 12.90 20.57
N CYS A 25 30.45 12.39 19.75
CA CYS A 25 31.88 12.55 19.69
C CYS A 25 32.44 13.88 20.19
N THR A 26 32.73 13.97 21.47
CA THR A 26 33.74 14.88 21.97
C THR A 26 34.25 14.38 23.31
N TYR A 27 35.15 13.41 23.29
CA TYR A 27 36.10 13.24 24.39
C TYR A 27 37.42 12.81 23.82
N ALA A 28 38.40 13.67 24.03
CA ALA A 28 39.79 13.27 24.08
C ALA A 28 39.90 12.20 25.18
N ALA A 29 39.76 10.97 24.81
CA ALA A 29 39.82 9.86 25.72
C ALA A 29 41.24 9.73 26.20
N THR A 30 41.35 9.61 27.50
CA THR A 30 42.50 9.01 28.14
C THR A 30 42.99 7.81 27.36
N SER A 31 44.26 7.54 27.37
CA SER A 31 45.11 6.66 26.57
C SER A 31 44.64 5.23 26.24
N TYR A 32 43.37 4.89 26.49
CA TYR A 32 42.77 3.58 26.22
C TYR A 32 41.48 3.63 25.37
N ALA A 33 41.04 4.77 24.95
CA ALA A 33 39.92 4.84 24.01
C ALA A 33 40.42 4.50 22.62
N ILE A 34 40.16 3.31 22.16
CA ILE A 34 40.35 2.93 20.77
C ILE A 34 39.25 3.58 19.97
N SER A 35 39.60 4.56 19.15
CA SER A 35 38.65 5.14 18.20
C SER A 35 38.10 4.04 17.29
N ALA A 36 36.81 3.99 17.09
CA ALA A 36 36.16 3.05 16.17
C ALA A 36 36.75 3.12 14.76
N SER A 37 37.28 4.29 14.36
CA SER A 37 37.99 4.48 13.09
C SER A 37 39.35 3.80 13.02
N LYS A 38 39.95 3.36 14.17
CA LYS A 38 41.22 2.66 14.26
C LYS A 38 41.07 1.15 14.49
N VAL A 39 39.83 0.68 14.69
CA VAL A 39 39.55 -0.75 14.81
C VAL A 39 39.40 -1.32 13.41
N GLY A 40 40.29 -2.24 13.04
CA GLY A 40 40.18 -2.94 11.75
C GLY A 40 38.86 -3.70 11.64
N TYR A 41 38.26 -3.68 10.50
CA TYR A 41 37.02 -4.34 10.18
C TYR A 41 37.19 -5.21 8.93
N SER A 42 36.79 -6.47 9.01
CA SER A 42 36.73 -7.35 7.84
C SER A 42 35.36 -7.23 7.20
N ASP A 43 35.30 -6.62 6.03
CA ASP A 43 34.05 -6.38 5.32
C ASP A 43 33.53 -7.61 4.58
N ASN A 44 32.69 -8.40 5.26
CA ASN A 44 31.97 -9.52 4.64
C ASN A 44 30.60 -9.08 4.05
N SER A 45 30.23 -7.80 4.20
CA SER A 45 28.92 -7.26 3.78
C SER A 45 28.99 -6.37 2.55
N SER A 46 30.17 -6.30 1.92
CA SER A 46 30.41 -5.48 0.70
C SER A 46 30.09 -3.98 0.91
N ILE A 47 30.40 -3.47 2.11
CA ILE A 47 30.29 -2.04 2.41
C ILE A 47 31.48 -1.26 1.87
N GLY A 48 32.62 -1.92 1.65
CA GLY A 48 33.82 -1.34 1.07
C GLY A 48 34.63 -0.48 2.05
N VAL A 49 34.68 -0.87 3.31
CA VAL A 49 35.32 -0.11 4.39
C VAL A 49 36.28 -0.97 5.20
N ASP A 50 37.26 -0.34 5.84
CA ASP A 50 38.37 -0.98 6.57
C ASP A 50 38.37 -0.75 8.08
N ASN A 51 37.38 -0.02 8.60
CA ASN A 51 37.26 0.25 10.03
C ASN A 51 35.81 0.23 10.52
N VAL A 52 35.63 0.01 11.82
CA VAL A 52 34.32 -0.19 12.46
C VAL A 52 33.42 1.05 12.31
N GLN A 53 33.96 2.26 12.44
CA GLN A 53 33.15 3.48 12.32
C GLN A 53 32.58 3.61 10.90
N ALA A 54 33.40 3.45 9.90
CA ALA A 54 32.94 3.51 8.51
C ALA A 54 31.98 2.36 8.17
N ALA A 55 32.14 1.19 8.78
CA ALA A 55 31.19 0.08 8.66
C ALA A 55 29.81 0.43 9.23
N ILE A 56 29.78 1.06 10.40
CA ILE A 56 28.52 1.52 11.03
C ILE A 56 27.85 2.58 10.14
N ASP A 57 28.60 3.60 9.73
CA ASP A 57 28.09 4.69 8.92
C ASP A 57 27.58 4.19 7.55
N GLY A 58 28.34 3.27 6.92
CA GLY A 58 27.94 2.63 5.67
C GLY A 58 26.69 1.77 5.81
N THR A 59 26.55 1.07 6.94
CA THR A 59 25.34 0.28 7.23
C THR A 59 24.13 1.18 7.47
N CYS A 60 24.26 2.24 8.24
CA CYS A 60 23.20 3.22 8.46
C CYS A 60 22.74 3.81 7.12
N THR A 61 23.67 4.24 6.27
CA THR A 61 23.36 4.78 4.94
C THR A 61 22.60 3.78 4.08
N LYS A 62 23.00 2.50 4.07
CA LYS A 62 22.29 1.44 3.34
C LYS A 62 20.87 1.21 3.88
N VAL A 63 20.71 1.21 5.21
CA VAL A 63 19.40 1.06 5.85
C VAL A 63 18.48 2.22 5.50
N ASP A 64 18.96 3.45 5.60
CA ASP A 64 18.19 4.65 5.27
C ASP A 64 17.78 4.67 3.79
N THR A 65 18.69 4.29 2.90
CA THR A 65 18.39 4.17 1.45
C THR A 65 17.30 3.12 1.19
N ARG A 66 17.38 1.96 1.84
CA ARG A 66 16.36 0.91 1.71
C ARG A 66 15.03 1.32 2.30
N LEU A 67 15.05 1.98 3.46
CA LEU A 67 13.84 2.50 4.11
C LEU A 67 13.15 3.53 3.22
N SER A 68 13.88 4.50 2.72
CA SER A 68 13.36 5.52 1.78
C SER A 68 12.76 4.90 0.52
N SER A 69 13.42 3.85 -0.03
CA SER A 69 12.91 3.10 -1.18
C SER A 69 11.61 2.36 -0.85
N LEU A 70 11.53 1.72 0.33
CA LEU A 70 10.34 1.02 0.77
C LEU A 70 9.17 1.98 1.04
N GLU A 71 9.43 3.12 1.66
CA GLU A 71 8.43 4.16 1.89
C GLU A 71 7.89 4.72 0.58
N LYS A 72 8.76 5.03 -0.37
CA LYS A 72 8.36 5.49 -1.71
C LYS A 72 7.52 4.44 -2.43
N ASN A 73 7.91 3.17 -2.39
CA ASN A 73 7.15 2.08 -3.00
C ASN A 73 5.79 1.88 -2.31
N LYS A 74 5.74 1.99 -0.98
CA LYS A 74 4.49 1.92 -0.21
C LYS A 74 3.54 3.06 -0.57
N GLN A 75 4.05 4.28 -0.65
CA GLN A 75 3.26 5.45 -1.02
C GLN A 75 2.74 5.38 -2.46
N ASN A 76 3.54 4.89 -3.40
CA ASN A 76 3.13 4.70 -4.79
C ASN A 76 2.06 3.61 -4.97
N ASN A 77 1.99 2.62 -4.06
CA ASN A 77 0.98 1.57 -4.07
C ASN A 77 -0.38 2.01 -3.50
N ILE A 78 -0.46 3.18 -2.86
CA ILE A 78 -1.69 3.77 -2.33
C ILE A 78 -2.07 5.00 -3.19
N THR A 79 -1.95 4.89 -4.49
CA THR A 79 -2.42 5.97 -5.36
C THR A 79 -3.93 5.89 -5.46
N THR A 80 -4.61 6.79 -4.78
CA THR A 80 -6.03 7.05 -4.98
C THR A 80 -6.15 7.92 -6.22
N THR A 81 -6.51 7.33 -7.34
CA THR A 81 -6.84 8.08 -8.55
C THR A 81 -8.35 8.15 -8.68
N SER A 82 -8.89 9.35 -8.79
CA SER A 82 -10.27 9.55 -9.22
C SER A 82 -10.31 9.52 -10.74
N SER A 83 -11.12 8.65 -11.28
CA SER A 83 -11.35 8.61 -12.72
C SER A 83 -12.85 8.76 -13.00
N THR A 84 -13.17 9.36 -14.14
CA THR A 84 -14.56 9.56 -14.54
C THR A 84 -15.13 8.25 -15.08
N ILE A 85 -16.20 7.79 -14.47
CA ILE A 85 -16.98 6.65 -14.94
C ILE A 85 -18.02 7.15 -15.96
N THR A 86 -18.14 6.47 -17.08
CA THR A 86 -19.20 6.77 -18.06
C THR A 86 -20.51 6.15 -17.59
N LYS A 87 -21.54 6.97 -17.45
CA LYS A 87 -22.92 6.55 -17.14
C LYS A 87 -23.62 6.30 -18.46
N ASN A 88 -24.03 5.06 -18.70
CA ASN A 88 -24.62 4.64 -20.00
C ASN A 88 -26.15 4.70 -20.00
N ILE A 89 -26.75 4.92 -18.84
CA ILE A 89 -28.19 5.12 -18.67
C ILE A 89 -28.49 6.51 -18.13
N ASN A 90 -29.64 7.03 -18.42
CA ASN A 90 -30.16 8.24 -17.79
C ASN A 90 -30.61 7.91 -16.36
N GLY A 91 -30.47 8.86 -15.46
CA GLY A 91 -30.87 8.68 -14.08
C GLY A 91 -30.12 9.57 -13.09
N THR A 92 -30.43 9.40 -11.82
CA THR A 92 -29.75 10.09 -10.74
C THR A 92 -28.59 9.23 -10.21
N PHE A 93 -27.40 9.76 -10.32
CA PHE A 93 -26.16 9.17 -9.78
C PHE A 93 -25.53 10.17 -8.81
N PRO A 94 -25.52 9.90 -7.51
CA PRO A 94 -24.82 10.73 -6.53
C PRO A 94 -23.35 10.91 -6.88
N SER A 95 -22.74 11.98 -6.36
CA SER A 95 -21.32 12.30 -6.62
C SER A 95 -20.35 11.16 -6.25
N GLY A 96 -20.67 10.38 -5.23
CA GLY A 96 -19.91 9.19 -4.84
C GLY A 96 -19.79 8.11 -5.93
N CYS A 97 -20.75 8.04 -6.86
CA CYS A 97 -20.69 7.13 -8.01
C CYS A 97 -19.66 7.53 -9.08
N SER A 98 -19.09 8.72 -8.99
CA SER A 98 -18.04 9.17 -9.92
C SER A 98 -16.64 8.84 -9.44
N ASN A 99 -16.49 8.47 -8.19
CA ASN A 99 -15.20 8.19 -7.57
C ASN A 99 -14.94 6.69 -7.59
N ILE A 100 -13.81 6.32 -8.19
CA ILE A 100 -13.29 4.97 -8.19
C ILE A 100 -11.94 4.97 -7.48
N TYR A 101 -11.72 3.98 -6.63
CA TYR A 101 -10.48 3.87 -5.85
C TYR A 101 -9.69 2.65 -6.31
N LYS A 102 -8.40 2.86 -6.57
CA LYS A 102 -7.46 1.80 -6.94
C LYS A 102 -6.31 1.76 -5.94
N TYR A 103 -6.06 0.59 -5.37
CA TYR A 103 -4.96 0.30 -4.46
C TYR A 103 -4.07 -0.77 -5.08
N GLY A 104 -2.93 -0.37 -5.64
CA GLY A 104 -2.16 -1.26 -6.51
C GLY A 104 -3.01 -1.69 -7.71
N ASN A 105 -3.25 -2.99 -7.86
CA ASN A 105 -4.13 -3.53 -8.90
C ASN A 105 -5.56 -3.82 -8.42
N ILE A 106 -5.89 -3.52 -7.17
CA ILE A 106 -7.24 -3.75 -6.62
C ILE A 106 -8.07 -2.49 -6.83
N VAL A 107 -9.18 -2.63 -7.52
CA VAL A 107 -10.19 -1.59 -7.71
C VAL A 107 -11.36 -1.86 -6.80
N MET A 108 -11.82 -0.83 -6.09
CA MET A 108 -13.04 -0.85 -5.28
C MET A 108 -13.99 0.23 -5.80
N TYR A 109 -15.24 -0.15 -5.99
CA TYR A 109 -16.26 0.77 -6.46
C TYR A 109 -17.61 0.51 -5.79
N ASN A 110 -18.22 1.57 -5.31
CA ASN A 110 -19.54 1.56 -4.69
C ASN A 110 -20.42 2.60 -5.39
N CYS A 111 -21.63 2.22 -5.73
CA CYS A 111 -22.57 3.14 -6.34
C CYS A 111 -24.00 2.87 -5.87
N ALA A 112 -24.72 3.96 -5.61
CA ALA A 112 -26.17 3.94 -5.51
C ALA A 112 -26.73 4.81 -6.62
N PHE A 113 -27.80 4.39 -7.29
CA PHE A 113 -28.40 5.11 -8.41
C PHE A 113 -29.90 4.87 -8.55
N VAL A 114 -30.57 5.78 -9.23
CA VAL A 114 -31.95 5.62 -9.68
C VAL A 114 -31.98 5.74 -11.20
N PRO A 115 -32.38 4.72 -11.94
CA PRO A 115 -32.62 4.85 -13.38
C PRO A 115 -33.73 5.85 -13.68
N GLY A 116 -33.56 6.68 -14.69
CA GLY A 116 -34.60 7.61 -15.15
C GLY A 116 -35.76 6.94 -15.90
N SER A 117 -35.55 5.71 -16.31
CA SER A 117 -36.55 4.85 -16.97
C SER A 117 -36.19 3.38 -16.69
N ASN A 118 -37.10 2.47 -17.05
CA ASN A 118 -36.84 1.04 -16.95
C ASN A 118 -35.60 0.64 -17.77
N VAL A 119 -34.71 -0.16 -17.14
CA VAL A 119 -33.48 -0.67 -17.75
C VAL A 119 -33.66 -2.16 -18.03
N SER A 120 -33.70 -2.53 -19.28
CA SER A 120 -33.88 -3.91 -19.72
C SER A 120 -32.61 -4.76 -19.51
N ALA A 121 -32.76 -6.07 -19.53
CA ALA A 121 -31.64 -7.02 -19.57
C ALA A 121 -30.64 -6.67 -20.68
N ASN A 122 -29.39 -6.99 -20.45
CA ASN A 122 -28.23 -6.73 -21.32
C ASN A 122 -27.91 -5.24 -21.57
N THR A 123 -28.63 -4.31 -20.94
CA THR A 123 -28.30 -2.89 -21.04
C THR A 123 -27.04 -2.58 -20.23
N ALA A 124 -26.10 -1.87 -20.85
CA ALA A 124 -24.94 -1.32 -20.17
C ALA A 124 -25.37 -0.18 -19.20
N ILE A 125 -25.03 -0.30 -17.94
CA ILE A 125 -25.35 0.69 -16.90
C ILE A 125 -24.22 1.69 -16.76
N LEU A 126 -22.99 1.19 -16.64
CA LEU A 126 -21.77 1.97 -16.42
C LEU A 126 -20.64 1.42 -17.28
N THR A 127 -19.65 2.27 -17.60
CA THR A 127 -18.38 1.84 -18.18
C THR A 127 -17.21 2.38 -17.37
N PHE A 128 -16.35 1.48 -16.91
CA PHE A 128 -15.12 1.80 -16.19
C PHE A 128 -14.04 2.25 -17.16
N PRO A 129 -13.25 3.27 -16.82
CA PRO A 129 -12.18 3.79 -17.66
C PRO A 129 -11.03 2.77 -17.82
N SER A 130 -10.19 2.98 -18.83
CA SER A 130 -8.96 2.22 -19.00
C SER A 130 -8.09 2.29 -17.74
N GLY A 131 -7.41 1.19 -17.38
CA GLY A 131 -6.63 1.06 -16.16
C GLY A 131 -7.44 0.74 -14.89
N TYR A 132 -8.80 0.72 -15.00
CA TYR A 132 -9.74 0.32 -13.95
C TYR A 132 -10.68 -0.80 -14.41
N ARG A 133 -10.29 -1.54 -15.42
CA ARG A 133 -11.08 -2.64 -15.99
C ARG A 133 -10.63 -3.96 -15.39
N PRO A 134 -11.55 -4.90 -15.11
CA PRO A 134 -11.16 -6.17 -14.51
C PRO A 134 -10.34 -7.03 -15.48
N VAL A 135 -9.38 -7.78 -14.94
CA VAL A 135 -8.63 -8.78 -15.72
C VAL A 135 -9.50 -9.98 -16.16
N SER A 136 -10.59 -10.23 -15.45
CA SER A 136 -11.58 -11.27 -15.78
C SER A 136 -12.98 -10.76 -15.54
N ALA A 137 -13.95 -11.22 -16.32
CA ALA A 137 -15.36 -10.89 -16.11
C ALA A 137 -15.80 -11.29 -14.69
N THR A 138 -16.58 -10.40 -14.07
CA THR A 138 -17.00 -10.54 -12.68
C THR A 138 -18.50 -10.35 -12.55
N SER A 139 -19.19 -11.25 -11.84
CA SER A 139 -20.59 -11.07 -11.49
C SER A 139 -20.74 -10.00 -10.40
N VAL A 140 -21.73 -9.16 -10.55
CA VAL A 140 -22.07 -8.09 -9.61
C VAL A 140 -23.53 -8.22 -9.19
N VAL A 141 -23.81 -8.10 -7.91
CA VAL A 141 -25.17 -8.09 -7.38
C VAL A 141 -25.59 -6.64 -7.15
N ILE A 142 -26.70 -6.26 -7.77
CA ILE A 142 -27.34 -4.94 -7.59
C ILE A 142 -28.57 -5.17 -6.69
N ILE A 143 -28.68 -4.43 -5.61
CA ILE A 143 -29.74 -4.58 -4.62
C ILE A 143 -30.68 -3.39 -4.70
N ALA A 144 -31.99 -3.67 -4.82
CA ALA A 144 -33.01 -2.63 -4.72
C ALA A 144 -33.17 -2.15 -3.26
N SER A 145 -33.00 -0.87 -3.05
CA SER A 145 -33.21 -0.25 -1.74
C SER A 145 -34.70 -0.34 -1.34
N GLY A 146 -34.93 -0.68 -0.08
CA GLY A 146 -36.28 -0.81 0.48
C GLY A 146 -36.92 -2.20 0.34
N THR A 147 -36.62 -2.96 -0.71
CA THR A 147 -37.14 -4.33 -0.91
C THR A 147 -36.10 -5.42 -0.66
N GLY A 148 -34.82 -5.09 -0.75
CA GLY A 148 -33.75 -6.06 -0.65
C GLY A 148 -33.63 -6.99 -1.86
N THR A 149 -34.43 -6.79 -2.92
CA THR A 149 -34.40 -7.63 -4.12
C THR A 149 -33.05 -7.54 -4.82
N ALA A 150 -32.45 -8.70 -5.11
CA ALA A 150 -31.16 -8.80 -5.77
C ALA A 150 -31.33 -8.98 -7.29
N TYR A 151 -30.52 -8.28 -8.06
CA TYR A 151 -30.44 -8.32 -9.51
C TYR A 151 -29.02 -8.66 -9.92
N ASN A 152 -28.85 -9.56 -10.87
CA ASN A 152 -27.54 -9.93 -11.37
C ASN A 152 -27.10 -8.99 -12.50
N ALA A 153 -25.86 -8.59 -12.45
CA ALA A 153 -25.17 -7.84 -13.49
C ALA A 153 -23.81 -8.46 -13.75
N ASN A 154 -23.25 -8.22 -14.92
CA ASN A 154 -21.94 -8.69 -15.33
C ASN A 154 -21.03 -7.51 -15.62
N LEU A 155 -19.87 -7.49 -15.03
CA LEU A 155 -18.79 -6.58 -15.34
C LEU A 155 -17.79 -7.27 -16.27
N SER A 156 -17.71 -6.82 -17.50
CA SER A 156 -16.84 -7.41 -18.53
C SER A 156 -15.39 -6.93 -18.41
N THR A 157 -14.45 -7.62 -19.05
CA THR A 157 -13.05 -7.20 -19.16
C THR A 157 -12.86 -5.89 -19.95
N SER A 158 -13.85 -5.48 -20.76
CA SER A 158 -13.88 -4.16 -21.38
C SER A 158 -14.31 -3.04 -20.43
N GLY A 159 -14.65 -3.39 -19.17
CA GLY A 159 -15.09 -2.45 -18.14
C GLY A 159 -16.58 -2.11 -18.19
N VAL A 160 -17.38 -2.78 -19.01
CA VAL A 160 -18.83 -2.53 -19.11
C VAL A 160 -19.58 -3.35 -18.07
N LEU A 161 -20.31 -2.65 -17.20
CA LEU A 161 -21.28 -3.25 -16.27
C LEU A 161 -22.63 -3.30 -16.95
N SER A 162 -23.13 -4.50 -17.22
CA SER A 162 -24.43 -4.74 -17.88
C SER A 162 -25.36 -5.53 -16.96
N LEU A 163 -26.64 -5.20 -17.01
CA LEU A 163 -27.68 -5.99 -16.32
C LEU A 163 -27.81 -7.37 -17.00
N ALA A 164 -27.88 -8.45 -16.22
CA ALA A 164 -27.92 -9.81 -16.80
C ALA A 164 -29.30 -10.20 -17.31
N ASN A 165 -30.28 -10.42 -16.43
CA ASN A 165 -31.51 -11.13 -16.80
C ASN A 165 -32.82 -10.41 -16.42
N ASN A 166 -32.77 -9.28 -15.72
CA ASN A 166 -33.97 -8.66 -15.16
C ASN A 166 -34.13 -7.24 -15.70
N THR A 167 -35.26 -6.61 -15.40
CA THR A 167 -35.50 -5.19 -15.66
C THR A 167 -35.40 -4.41 -14.36
N LEU A 168 -34.62 -3.34 -14.34
CA LEU A 168 -34.64 -2.38 -13.23
C LEU A 168 -35.72 -1.34 -13.52
N GLU A 169 -36.55 -1.11 -12.51
CA GLU A 169 -37.56 -0.05 -12.52
C GLU A 169 -36.96 1.27 -11.99
N SER A 170 -37.73 2.38 -12.07
CA SER A 170 -37.29 3.67 -11.54
C SER A 170 -37.35 3.70 -10.01
N ARG A 171 -36.37 3.12 -9.33
CA ARG A 171 -36.17 3.12 -7.87
C ARG A 171 -34.69 3.14 -7.51
N TRP A 172 -34.37 3.32 -6.24
CA TRP A 172 -33.00 3.29 -5.76
C TRP A 172 -32.40 1.88 -5.80
N TYR A 173 -31.22 1.77 -6.34
CA TYR A 173 -30.37 0.57 -6.39
C TYR A 173 -29.00 0.90 -5.85
N GLN A 174 -28.35 -0.11 -5.28
CA GLN A 174 -26.97 0.00 -4.80
C GLN A 174 -26.20 -1.28 -5.12
N PHE A 175 -24.92 -1.11 -5.35
CA PHE A 175 -23.99 -2.23 -5.48
C PHE A 175 -22.59 -1.82 -5.06
N SER A 176 -21.82 -2.84 -4.72
CA SER A 176 -20.38 -2.74 -4.45
C SER A 176 -19.67 -3.79 -5.27
N VAL A 177 -18.53 -3.45 -5.84
CA VAL A 177 -17.68 -4.40 -6.54
C VAL A 177 -16.22 -4.16 -6.22
N MET A 178 -15.47 -5.24 -6.09
CA MET A 178 -14.02 -5.24 -5.92
C MET A 178 -13.43 -6.26 -6.88
N PHE A 179 -12.37 -5.87 -7.59
CA PHE A 179 -11.71 -6.74 -8.56
C PHE A 179 -10.25 -6.32 -8.78
N ILE A 180 -9.49 -7.21 -9.43
CA ILE A 180 -8.13 -6.93 -9.88
C ILE A 180 -8.23 -6.28 -11.27
N ALA A 181 -7.64 -5.10 -11.41
CA ALA A 181 -7.58 -4.38 -12.68
C ALA A 181 -6.41 -4.84 -13.54
N ALA A 182 -6.62 -4.77 -14.86
CA ALA A 182 -5.59 -4.98 -15.87
C ALA A 182 -4.59 -3.83 -15.93
#